data_d2d8b31b2bc37e55b0c95eed79917112
#
_entry.id   d2d8b31b2bc37e55b0c95eed79917112
#
_cell.length_a   1.000
_cell.length_b   1.000
_cell.length_c   1.000
_cell.angle_alpha   90.00
_cell.angle_beta   90.00
_cell.angle_gamma   90.00
#
_symmetry.space_group_name_H-M   'P 1'
#
loop_
_entity.id
_entity.type
_entity.pdbx_description
1 polymer ?
#
loop_
_entity_poly.entity_id
_entity_poly.type
_entity_poly.pdbx_seq_one_letter_code
_entity_poly.pdbx_strand_id
1 'polypeptide(L)'
;MTVGLVLVISGVAWAGGSDYGLKPGSRPNLEGKISEWAVPTPKFARDPAPGPDGRIYIAVMRGNKIARFDPQAKTFKEWDLPDGASPHGLLVDRNGQVWYTGNGNGTIGRLDPATGKVIEHKAPSGGDPHTLVIDDQGVIWFTVQGGNRIGRLDTRTGKITEFNTAGRPYGLALDKAGNVWFCQIGAGKLGKLDPKTGRITELALERGSAPRRMATAPDGSLWVTLYGKGTLIRVDPVAEKVVKEYPLPAGPTGGPYAVTIDGAGVVWANEFSADTVVRLDPKTDQIRVFKLPSTDVGIRKMVVDAEGRLWYMGSHNGRLGVIQ
;
A
#
# COMPACT_ATOMS: atom_id res chain seq x y z
N MET A 1 50.35 23.81 5.94
CA MET A 1 49.31 22.97 6.53
C MET A 1 48.00 23.33 5.85
N THR A 2 47.59 22.55 4.85
CA THR A 2 46.37 22.81 4.09
C THR A 2 45.24 21.92 4.68
N VAL A 3 44.28 22.54 5.35
CA VAL A 3 43.14 21.82 5.93
C VAL A 3 42.14 21.58 4.80
N GLY A 4 42.03 20.32 4.38
CA GLY A 4 41.03 19.87 3.42
C GLY A 4 39.65 19.84 4.07
N LEU A 5 38.73 20.64 3.58
CA LEU A 5 37.31 20.61 3.95
C LEU A 5 36.67 19.39 3.30
N VAL A 6 36.40 18.34 4.06
CA VAL A 6 35.60 17.20 3.61
C VAL A 6 34.14 17.63 3.63
N LEU A 7 33.57 17.91 2.47
CA LEU A 7 32.13 18.07 2.31
C LEU A 7 31.47 16.70 2.49
N VAL A 8 30.90 16.47 3.65
CA VAL A 8 29.96 15.35 3.85
C VAL A 8 28.66 15.74 3.14
N ILE A 9 28.47 15.27 1.91
CA ILE A 9 27.18 15.33 1.23
C ILE A 9 26.30 14.30 1.95
N SER A 10 25.51 14.78 2.91
CA SER A 10 24.40 14.00 3.45
C SER A 10 23.41 13.77 2.31
N GLY A 11 23.50 12.58 1.71
CA GLY A 11 22.49 12.14 0.76
C GLY A 11 21.14 12.20 1.45
N VAL A 12 20.26 13.09 0.98
CA VAL A 12 18.85 13.13 1.38
C VAL A 12 18.29 11.75 1.05
N ALA A 13 18.02 10.96 2.08
CA ALA A 13 17.40 9.65 1.93
C ALA A 13 16.03 9.87 1.28
N TRP A 14 15.83 9.22 0.17
CA TRP A 14 14.63 9.31 -0.63
C TRP A 14 13.43 8.74 0.15
N ALA A 15 12.60 9.65 0.72
CA ALA A 15 11.38 9.32 1.45
C ALA A 15 10.19 9.23 0.47
N GLY A 16 10.26 8.33 -0.47
CA GLY A 16 9.14 8.20 -1.39
C GLY A 16 9.23 6.91 -2.19
N GLY A 17 8.25 6.06 -2.06
CA GLY A 17 8.03 5.06 -3.08
C GLY A 17 7.81 3.63 -2.66
N SER A 18 7.99 3.21 -1.44
CA SER A 18 7.40 1.95 -1.01
C SER A 18 6.55 2.17 0.22
N ASP A 19 5.30 1.77 0.17
CA ASP A 19 4.38 1.73 1.30
C ASP A 19 4.90 0.79 2.42
N TYR A 20 6.12 0.24 2.30
CA TYR A 20 6.65 -0.84 3.11
C TYR A 20 8.04 -0.60 3.68
N GLY A 21 8.60 0.59 3.50
CA GLY A 21 9.99 0.84 3.91
C GLY A 21 11.05 0.10 3.09
N LEU A 22 10.66 -0.73 2.13
CA LEU A 22 11.52 -1.42 1.17
C LEU A 22 11.43 -0.74 -0.20
N LYS A 23 12.57 -0.64 -0.89
CA LYS A 23 12.59 -0.05 -2.24
C LYS A 23 12.13 -1.09 -3.25
N PRO A 24 11.14 -0.79 -4.09
CA PRO A 24 10.74 -1.66 -5.18
C PRO A 24 11.84 -1.70 -6.25
N GLY A 25 12.05 -2.88 -6.83
CA GLY A 25 12.86 -3.05 -8.03
C GLY A 25 12.12 -2.63 -9.29
N SER A 26 12.75 -2.84 -10.44
CA SER A 26 12.13 -2.62 -11.74
C SER A 26 12.49 -3.72 -12.73
N ARG A 27 11.56 -4.03 -13.63
CA ARG A 27 11.76 -4.96 -14.76
C ARG A 27 11.27 -4.29 -16.05
N PRO A 28 12.13 -3.58 -16.77
CA PRO A 28 11.75 -2.91 -18.02
C PRO A 28 11.24 -3.90 -19.09
N ASN A 29 11.83 -5.09 -19.17
CA ASN A 29 11.50 -6.16 -20.14
C ASN A 29 10.65 -7.26 -19.47
N LEU A 30 9.56 -6.90 -18.82
CA LEU A 30 8.66 -7.86 -18.20
C LEU A 30 7.99 -8.73 -19.28
N GLU A 31 8.18 -10.06 -19.21
CA GLU A 31 7.58 -11.01 -20.16
C GLU A 31 6.05 -11.05 -20.01
N GLY A 32 5.58 -10.88 -18.79
CA GLY A 32 4.15 -10.93 -18.46
C GLY A 32 3.65 -12.32 -18.15
N LYS A 33 4.55 -13.23 -17.81
CA LYS A 33 4.18 -14.54 -17.30
C LYS A 33 3.51 -14.39 -15.94
N ILE A 34 2.33 -14.97 -15.80
CA ILE A 34 1.56 -14.95 -14.54
C ILE A 34 1.55 -16.34 -13.93
N SER A 35 1.83 -16.40 -12.63
CA SER A 35 1.73 -17.63 -11.84
C SER A 35 0.91 -17.36 -10.58
N GLU A 36 0.10 -18.32 -10.16
CA GLU A 36 -0.77 -18.20 -8.97
C GLU A 36 -0.66 -19.43 -8.08
N TRP A 37 -0.69 -19.20 -6.76
CA TRP A 37 -0.69 -20.24 -5.73
C TRP A 37 -1.83 -20.04 -4.75
N ALA A 38 -2.55 -21.11 -4.42
CA ALA A 38 -3.58 -21.05 -3.39
C ALA A 38 -2.94 -20.85 -2.00
N VAL A 39 -3.43 -19.88 -1.24
CA VAL A 39 -3.04 -19.68 0.16
C VAL A 39 -3.69 -20.82 0.99
N PRO A 40 -2.98 -21.42 1.98
CA PRO A 40 -3.52 -22.56 2.75
C PRO A 40 -4.83 -22.21 3.47
N THR A 41 -4.93 -21.00 4.01
CA THR A 41 -6.17 -20.47 4.60
C THR A 41 -6.73 -19.36 3.69
N PRO A 42 -7.53 -19.67 2.65
CA PRO A 42 -7.96 -18.69 1.64
C PRO A 42 -9.13 -17.80 2.10
N LYS A 43 -9.28 -17.59 3.41
CA LYS A 43 -10.41 -16.87 4.00
C LYS A 43 -10.23 -15.36 3.90
N PHE A 44 -10.60 -14.80 2.75
CA PHE A 44 -10.52 -13.37 2.46
C PHE A 44 -9.12 -12.81 2.71
N ALA A 45 -8.10 -13.47 2.16
CA ALA A 45 -6.72 -13.00 2.17
C ALA A 45 -6.63 -11.68 1.40
N ARG A 46 -5.91 -10.68 1.94
CA ARG A 46 -6.02 -9.29 1.50
C ARG A 46 -4.72 -8.73 0.96
N ASP A 47 -3.97 -8.12 1.84
CA ASP A 47 -2.85 -7.26 1.47
C ASP A 47 -1.55 -8.07 1.46
N PRO A 48 -0.86 -8.19 0.30
CA PRO A 48 0.49 -8.73 0.24
C PRO A 48 1.51 -7.66 0.65
N ALA A 49 2.67 -8.08 1.16
CA ALA A 49 3.82 -7.24 1.46
C ALA A 49 5.13 -8.01 1.22
N PRO A 50 6.10 -7.45 0.47
CA PRO A 50 7.41 -8.06 0.33
C PRO A 50 8.22 -7.89 1.61
N GLY A 51 8.98 -8.92 1.99
CA GLY A 51 9.93 -8.86 3.08
C GLY A 51 11.36 -8.66 2.59
N PRO A 52 12.29 -8.16 3.43
CA PRO A 52 13.70 -8.05 3.11
C PRO A 52 14.37 -9.42 2.91
N ASP A 53 13.71 -10.48 3.34
CA ASP A 53 14.09 -11.89 3.14
C ASP A 53 13.69 -12.46 1.77
N GLY A 54 13.14 -11.63 0.87
CA GLY A 54 12.68 -12.01 -0.47
C GLY A 54 11.37 -12.80 -0.46
N ARG A 55 10.70 -12.92 0.68
CA ARG A 55 9.41 -13.60 0.84
C ARG A 55 8.25 -12.63 0.78
N ILE A 56 7.05 -13.16 0.50
CA ILE A 56 5.82 -12.36 0.43
C ILE A 56 4.93 -12.73 1.62
N TYR A 57 4.63 -11.75 2.44
CA TYR A 57 3.72 -11.86 3.57
C TYR A 57 2.30 -11.46 3.17
N ILE A 58 1.29 -12.05 3.78
CA ILE A 58 -0.12 -11.89 3.37
C ILE A 58 -0.98 -11.78 4.62
N ALA A 59 -1.84 -10.77 4.67
CA ALA A 59 -2.87 -10.65 5.69
C ALA A 59 -4.06 -11.57 5.33
N VAL A 60 -4.31 -12.59 6.13
CA VAL A 60 -5.46 -13.50 5.95
C VAL A 60 -6.57 -13.07 6.89
N MET A 61 -7.35 -12.07 6.45
CA MET A 61 -8.26 -11.31 7.30
C MET A 61 -9.29 -12.17 8.04
N ARG A 62 -10.09 -12.95 7.33
CA ARG A 62 -11.11 -13.82 7.94
C ARG A 62 -10.55 -15.13 8.51
N GLY A 63 -9.29 -15.43 8.23
CA GLY A 63 -8.55 -16.53 8.85
C GLY A 63 -7.87 -16.15 10.15
N ASN A 64 -7.81 -14.85 10.47
CA ASN A 64 -7.10 -14.30 11.62
C ASN A 64 -5.62 -14.69 11.68
N LYS A 65 -4.94 -14.69 10.51
CA LYS A 65 -3.56 -15.16 10.34
C LYS A 65 -2.72 -14.19 9.53
N ILE A 66 -1.41 -14.32 9.66
CA ILE A 66 -0.44 -13.87 8.65
C ILE A 66 0.11 -15.11 7.96
N ALA A 67 0.07 -15.14 6.64
CA ALA A 67 0.77 -16.14 5.83
C ALA A 67 2.05 -15.56 5.25
N ARG A 68 3.04 -16.41 4.99
CA ARG A 68 4.29 -16.10 4.28
C ARG A 68 4.51 -17.09 3.17
N PHE A 69 4.72 -16.61 1.97
CA PHE A 69 5.08 -17.40 0.80
C PHE A 69 6.58 -17.32 0.53
N ASP A 70 7.22 -18.44 0.30
CA ASP A 70 8.60 -18.54 -0.18
C ASP A 70 8.57 -18.76 -1.69
N PRO A 71 9.00 -17.77 -2.51
CA PRO A 71 8.94 -17.88 -3.97
C PRO A 71 9.88 -18.92 -4.57
N GLN A 72 10.96 -19.27 -3.86
CA GLN A 72 11.91 -20.31 -4.31
C GLN A 72 11.39 -21.71 -4.03
N ALA A 73 10.98 -21.97 -2.78
CA ALA A 73 10.45 -23.26 -2.36
C ALA A 73 9.00 -23.48 -2.78
N LYS A 74 8.26 -22.42 -3.15
CA LYS A 74 6.82 -22.41 -3.45
C LYS A 74 5.97 -22.97 -2.30
N THR A 75 6.37 -22.67 -1.07
CA THR A 75 5.72 -23.13 0.15
C THR A 75 5.19 -21.99 0.98
N PHE A 76 4.18 -22.29 1.80
CA PHE A 76 3.60 -21.33 2.74
C PHE A 76 3.94 -21.71 4.20
N LYS A 77 4.03 -20.68 5.03
CA LYS A 77 3.99 -20.78 6.50
C LYS A 77 2.94 -19.82 7.02
N GLU A 78 2.18 -20.20 8.04
CA GLU A 78 1.17 -19.35 8.65
C GLU A 78 1.43 -19.19 10.16
N TRP A 79 0.99 -18.03 10.69
CA TRP A 79 0.96 -17.72 12.12
C TRP A 79 -0.44 -17.27 12.51
N ASP A 80 -0.96 -17.82 13.60
CA ASP A 80 -2.18 -17.32 14.21
C ASP A 80 -1.93 -15.98 14.90
N LEU A 81 -2.90 -15.09 14.82
CA LEU A 81 -2.88 -13.81 15.49
C LEU A 81 -3.78 -13.84 16.73
N PRO A 82 -3.64 -12.91 17.68
CA PRO A 82 -4.55 -12.75 18.79
C PRO A 82 -6.02 -12.70 18.34
N ASP A 83 -6.91 -13.17 19.17
CA ASP A 83 -8.33 -13.29 18.85
C ASP A 83 -8.94 -11.95 18.39
N GLY A 84 -9.67 -12.02 17.29
CA GLY A 84 -10.39 -10.89 16.73
C GLY A 84 -9.52 -9.88 15.97
N ALA A 85 -8.22 -10.11 15.78
CA ALA A 85 -7.34 -9.17 15.08
C ALA A 85 -7.82 -8.87 13.65
N SER A 86 -8.27 -9.90 12.91
CA SER A 86 -8.75 -9.73 11.53
C SER A 86 -7.83 -8.83 10.69
N PRO A 87 -6.59 -9.24 10.41
CA PRO A 87 -5.57 -8.39 9.80
C PRO A 87 -6.01 -7.90 8.43
N HIS A 88 -5.88 -6.59 8.17
CA HIS A 88 -6.29 -5.97 6.91
C HIS A 88 -5.12 -5.43 6.12
N GLY A 89 -4.53 -4.31 6.55
CA GLY A 89 -3.32 -3.75 5.97
C GLY A 89 -2.09 -4.48 6.49
N LEU A 90 -1.07 -4.62 5.64
CA LEU A 90 0.16 -5.30 5.96
C LEU A 90 1.36 -4.56 5.37
N LEU A 91 2.45 -4.48 6.14
CA LEU A 91 3.78 -4.10 5.67
C LEU A 91 4.85 -4.91 6.39
N VAL A 92 6.04 -5.00 5.80
CA VAL A 92 7.24 -5.55 6.46
C VAL A 92 8.28 -4.45 6.52
N ASP A 93 8.85 -4.20 7.71
CA ASP A 93 9.87 -3.19 7.88
C ASP A 93 11.28 -3.70 7.49
N ARG A 94 12.26 -2.80 7.53
CA ARG A 94 13.66 -3.12 7.17
C ARG A 94 14.30 -4.19 8.04
N ASN A 95 13.76 -4.42 9.23
CA ASN A 95 14.25 -5.41 10.19
C ASN A 95 13.50 -6.75 10.04
N GLY A 96 12.60 -6.86 9.06
CA GLY A 96 11.80 -8.06 8.82
C GLY A 96 10.64 -8.26 9.78
N GLN A 97 10.29 -7.23 10.58
CA GLN A 97 9.10 -7.27 11.42
C GLN A 97 7.85 -7.03 10.58
N VAL A 98 6.83 -7.82 10.79
CA VAL A 98 5.58 -7.75 10.03
C VAL A 98 4.56 -6.94 10.81
N TRP A 99 4.21 -5.78 10.28
CA TRP A 99 3.22 -4.89 10.88
C TRP A 99 1.88 -5.05 10.19
N TYR A 100 0.80 -5.09 10.95
CA TYR A 100 -0.55 -5.22 10.43
C TYR A 100 -1.55 -4.31 11.15
N THR A 101 -2.61 -3.96 10.44
CA THR A 101 -3.78 -3.32 11.05
C THR A 101 -4.73 -4.40 11.53
N GLY A 102 -4.97 -4.47 12.83
CA GLY A 102 -5.99 -5.31 13.46
C GLY A 102 -7.35 -4.67 13.29
N ASN A 103 -7.94 -4.85 12.10
CA ASN A 103 -9.19 -4.19 11.71
C ASN A 103 -10.37 -4.60 12.60
N GLY A 104 -10.36 -5.84 13.08
CA GLY A 104 -11.43 -6.36 13.95
C GLY A 104 -11.31 -5.95 15.41
N ASN A 105 -10.08 -5.80 15.93
CA ASN A 105 -9.85 -5.51 17.35
C ASN A 105 -9.32 -4.09 17.62
N GLY A 106 -9.14 -3.27 16.58
CA GLY A 106 -8.72 -1.86 16.71
C GLY A 106 -7.25 -1.70 17.14
N THR A 107 -6.35 -2.54 16.65
CA THR A 107 -4.92 -2.51 17.00
C THR A 107 -4.02 -2.26 15.79
N ILE A 108 -2.78 -1.85 16.06
CA ILE A 108 -1.66 -1.99 15.15
C ILE A 108 -0.76 -3.07 15.74
N GLY A 109 -0.70 -4.23 15.06
CA GLY A 109 0.06 -5.38 15.53
C GLY A 109 1.40 -5.53 14.84
N ARG A 110 2.35 -6.13 15.56
CA ARG A 110 3.67 -6.52 15.06
C ARG A 110 3.92 -7.98 15.33
N LEU A 111 4.13 -8.75 14.28
CA LEU A 111 4.58 -10.15 14.32
C LEU A 111 6.08 -10.20 14.05
N ASP A 112 6.83 -10.87 14.92
CA ASP A 112 8.19 -11.31 14.64
C ASP A 112 8.13 -12.70 13.97
N PRO A 113 8.44 -12.82 12.67
CA PRO A 113 8.31 -14.10 11.98
C PRO A 113 9.36 -15.15 12.38
N ALA A 114 10.44 -14.75 13.06
CA ALA A 114 11.45 -15.68 13.56
C ALA A 114 10.97 -16.43 14.81
N THR A 115 10.33 -15.71 15.72
CA THR A 115 9.87 -16.26 17.02
C THR A 115 8.38 -16.57 17.08
N GLY A 116 7.59 -16.00 16.17
CA GLY A 116 6.12 -16.05 16.18
C GLY A 116 5.48 -15.11 17.23
N LYS A 117 6.28 -14.30 17.94
CA LYS A 117 5.76 -13.39 18.95
C LYS A 117 4.99 -12.24 18.32
N VAL A 118 3.81 -11.96 18.87
CA VAL A 118 2.95 -10.84 18.47
C VAL A 118 2.88 -9.81 19.59
N ILE A 119 2.94 -8.54 19.22
CA ILE A 119 2.71 -7.39 20.11
C ILE A 119 1.66 -6.51 19.44
N GLU A 120 0.64 -6.08 20.19
CA GLU A 120 -0.41 -5.21 19.68
C GLU A 120 -0.44 -3.88 20.45
N HIS A 121 -0.64 -2.78 19.68
CA HIS A 121 -0.81 -1.42 20.19
C HIS A 121 -2.24 -0.99 19.92
N LYS A 122 -3.03 -0.77 20.96
CA LYS A 122 -4.44 -0.38 20.86
C LYS A 122 -4.57 1.05 20.34
N ALA A 123 -5.33 1.25 19.27
CA ALA A 123 -5.69 2.58 18.80
C ALA A 123 -6.61 3.27 19.82
N PRO A 124 -6.36 4.55 20.20
CA PRO A 124 -7.16 5.24 21.21
C PRO A 124 -8.65 5.31 20.91
N SER A 125 -9.03 5.50 19.64
CA SER A 125 -10.43 5.50 19.20
C SER A 125 -11.05 4.10 19.16
N GLY A 126 -10.25 3.06 19.24
CA GLY A 126 -10.68 1.66 19.10
C GLY A 126 -11.08 1.25 17.69
N GLY A 127 -11.43 2.11 16.81
CA GLY A 127 -12.02 1.91 15.50
C GLY A 127 -11.52 0.72 14.66
N ASP A 128 -11.55 0.87 13.35
CA ASP A 128 -11.17 -0.13 12.34
C ASP A 128 -9.90 0.29 11.57
N PRO A 129 -8.68 0.15 12.14
CA PRO A 129 -7.44 0.43 11.42
C PRO A 129 -7.41 -0.33 10.08
N HIS A 130 -7.08 0.39 8.99
CA HIS A 130 -7.33 -0.15 7.66
C HIS A 130 -6.06 -0.26 6.81
N THR A 131 -5.52 0.85 6.35
CA THR A 131 -4.29 0.90 5.54
C THR A 131 -3.16 1.48 6.38
N LEU A 132 -1.92 1.02 6.17
CA LEU A 132 -0.75 1.56 6.86
C LEU A 132 0.43 1.74 5.91
N VAL A 133 1.27 2.72 6.23
CA VAL A 133 2.59 2.96 5.62
C VAL A 133 3.59 3.27 6.72
N ILE A 134 4.87 3.08 6.44
CA ILE A 134 5.96 3.41 7.37
C ILE A 134 6.89 4.44 6.74
N ASP A 135 7.32 5.45 7.52
CA ASP A 135 8.30 6.42 7.08
C ASP A 135 9.75 5.96 7.37
N ASP A 136 10.72 6.75 6.91
CA ASP A 136 12.15 6.45 7.10
C ASP A 136 12.62 6.53 8.56
N GLN A 137 11.82 7.12 9.43
CA GLN A 137 12.07 7.21 10.88
C GLN A 137 11.47 6.03 11.64
N GLY A 138 10.75 5.13 10.93
CA GLY A 138 10.07 3.99 11.54
C GLY A 138 8.74 4.36 12.19
N VAL A 139 8.15 5.49 11.83
CA VAL A 139 6.80 5.86 12.27
C VAL A 139 5.79 5.25 11.30
N ILE A 140 4.81 4.55 11.85
CA ILE A 140 3.70 4.00 11.05
C ILE A 140 2.54 4.97 11.08
N TRP A 141 2.10 5.33 9.86
CA TRP A 141 0.88 6.09 9.62
C TRP A 141 -0.23 5.16 9.14
N PHE A 142 -1.44 5.32 9.65
CA PHE A 142 -2.54 4.44 9.30
C PHE A 142 -3.89 5.17 9.27
N THR A 143 -4.82 4.63 8.51
CA THR A 143 -6.21 5.12 8.47
C THR A 143 -7.07 4.32 9.43
N VAL A 144 -8.00 5.01 10.14
CA VAL A 144 -9.10 4.42 10.89
C VAL A 144 -10.38 4.80 10.14
N GLN A 145 -10.87 3.88 9.31
CA GLN A 145 -11.86 4.19 8.28
C GLN A 145 -13.22 4.61 8.88
N GLY A 146 -13.81 3.79 9.71
CA GLY A 146 -15.09 4.08 10.37
C GLY A 146 -14.98 5.16 11.45
N GLY A 147 -13.80 5.29 12.04
CA GLY A 147 -13.53 6.30 13.07
C GLY A 147 -13.21 7.69 12.53
N ASN A 148 -13.05 7.87 11.21
CA ASN A 148 -12.62 9.13 10.59
C ASN A 148 -11.35 9.70 11.23
N ARG A 149 -10.28 8.87 11.31
CA ARG A 149 -8.98 9.24 11.90
C ARG A 149 -7.83 8.89 10.97
N ILE A 150 -6.74 9.67 11.10
CA ILE A 150 -5.40 9.28 10.68
C ILE A 150 -4.61 9.00 11.95
N GLY A 151 -4.08 7.79 12.09
CA GLY A 151 -3.28 7.38 13.23
C GLY A 151 -1.78 7.46 12.93
N ARG A 152 -0.99 7.73 13.97
CA ARG A 152 0.47 7.76 13.98
C ARG A 152 0.97 6.89 15.12
N LEU A 153 1.70 5.84 14.81
CA LEU A 153 2.37 4.98 15.78
C LEU A 153 3.89 5.23 15.74
N ASP A 154 4.46 5.68 16.83
CA ASP A 154 5.91 5.64 17.04
C ASP A 154 6.30 4.20 17.41
N THR A 155 6.94 3.47 16.48
CA THR A 155 7.25 2.04 16.67
C THR A 155 8.29 1.77 17.77
N ARG A 156 9.05 2.79 18.16
CA ARG A 156 10.06 2.69 19.21
C ARG A 156 9.44 2.78 20.62
N THR A 157 8.40 3.61 20.76
CA THR A 157 7.75 3.85 22.07
C THR A 157 6.42 3.12 22.23
N GLY A 158 5.81 2.69 21.12
CA GLY A 158 4.47 2.12 21.08
C GLY A 158 3.35 3.15 21.23
N LYS A 159 3.69 4.46 21.28
CA LYS A 159 2.69 5.52 21.46
C LYS A 159 1.91 5.77 20.16
N ILE A 160 0.59 5.75 20.26
CA ILE A 160 -0.31 6.13 19.17
C ILE A 160 -0.89 7.52 19.42
N THR A 161 -0.92 8.34 18.36
CA THR A 161 -1.61 9.63 18.30
C THR A 161 -2.58 9.60 17.13
N GLU A 162 -3.75 10.18 17.27
CA GLU A 162 -4.78 10.20 16.22
C GLU A 162 -5.18 11.64 15.87
N PHE A 163 -5.43 11.88 14.59
CA PHE A 163 -5.87 13.16 14.03
C PHE A 163 -7.26 13.00 13.43
N ASN A 164 -8.18 13.90 13.80
CA ASN A 164 -9.53 13.90 13.27
C ASN A 164 -9.52 14.28 11.79
N THR A 165 -10.25 13.54 11.00
CA THR A 165 -10.52 13.85 9.60
C THR A 165 -11.99 13.62 9.27
N ALA A 166 -12.34 13.61 8.00
CA ALA A 166 -13.69 13.33 7.53
C ALA A 166 -13.65 12.33 6.36
N GLY A 167 -14.78 11.99 5.81
CA GLY A 167 -14.88 11.32 4.52
C GLY A 167 -14.41 9.88 4.44
N ARG A 168 -14.29 9.18 5.55
CA ARG A 168 -13.87 7.77 5.62
C ARG A 168 -12.50 7.56 4.96
N PRO A 169 -11.39 7.88 5.67
CA PRO A 169 -10.04 7.74 5.13
C PRO A 169 -9.74 6.28 4.78
N TYR A 170 -9.08 6.04 3.64
CA TYR A 170 -8.89 4.71 3.08
C TYR A 170 -7.43 4.42 2.73
N GLY A 171 -7.03 4.55 1.46
CA GLY A 171 -5.64 4.48 1.05
C GLY A 171 -4.86 5.70 1.51
N LEU A 172 -3.59 5.53 1.87
CA LEU A 172 -2.69 6.63 2.22
C LEU A 172 -1.30 6.42 1.63
N ALA A 173 -0.57 7.53 1.46
CA ALA A 173 0.83 7.56 1.04
C ALA A 173 1.53 8.78 1.65
N LEU A 174 2.87 8.77 1.68
CA LEU A 174 3.69 9.88 2.14
C LEU A 174 4.23 10.64 0.93
N ASP A 175 4.16 11.98 0.96
CA ASP A 175 4.91 12.78 -0.02
C ASP A 175 6.39 12.94 0.40
N LYS A 176 7.21 13.53 -0.48
CA LYS A 176 8.64 13.74 -0.21
C LYS A 176 8.92 14.71 0.95
N ALA A 177 7.97 15.54 1.32
CA ALA A 177 8.06 16.43 2.47
C ALA A 177 7.65 15.76 3.79
N GLY A 178 7.17 14.51 3.72
CA GLY A 178 6.70 13.72 4.86
C GLY A 178 5.25 13.99 5.23
N ASN A 179 4.48 14.73 4.42
CA ASN A 179 3.05 14.87 4.66
C ASN A 179 2.33 13.56 4.35
N VAL A 180 1.26 13.29 5.08
CA VAL A 180 0.42 12.11 4.91
C VAL A 180 -0.77 12.45 4.04
N TRP A 181 -0.76 11.93 2.81
CA TRP A 181 -1.89 12.03 1.90
C TRP A 181 -2.80 10.82 2.05
N PHE A 182 -4.11 11.01 1.94
CA PHE A 182 -5.09 9.94 2.08
C PHE A 182 -6.34 10.14 1.24
N CYS A 183 -6.93 9.04 0.79
CA CYS A 183 -8.19 9.02 0.07
C CYS A 183 -9.35 9.16 1.06
N GLN A 184 -10.31 10.05 0.79
CA GLN A 184 -11.58 10.17 1.50
C GLN A 184 -12.70 9.59 0.62
N ILE A 185 -12.92 8.27 0.74
CA ILE A 185 -13.80 7.54 -0.19
C ILE A 185 -15.26 8.00 -0.12
N GLY A 186 -15.71 8.43 1.03
CA GLY A 186 -17.09 8.91 1.24
C GLY A 186 -17.31 10.37 0.81
N ALA A 187 -16.24 11.15 0.69
CA ALA A 187 -16.30 12.58 0.35
C ALA A 187 -15.85 12.90 -1.08
N GLY A 188 -15.22 11.95 -1.79
CA GLY A 188 -14.65 12.20 -3.11
C GLY A 188 -13.54 13.24 -3.07
N LYS A 189 -12.66 13.18 -2.07
CA LYS A 189 -11.55 14.12 -1.86
C LYS A 189 -10.26 13.37 -1.56
N LEU A 190 -9.13 14.09 -1.64
CA LEU A 190 -7.88 13.69 -1.02
C LEU A 190 -7.62 14.62 0.17
N GLY A 191 -7.26 14.03 1.31
CA GLY A 191 -6.79 14.78 2.47
C GLY A 191 -5.26 14.79 2.52
N LYS A 192 -4.68 15.87 3.05
CA LYS A 192 -3.25 16.02 3.33
C LYS A 192 -3.07 16.46 4.78
N LEU A 193 -2.44 15.64 5.58
CA LEU A 193 -2.06 15.93 6.97
C LEU A 193 -0.59 16.38 7.01
N ASP A 194 -0.33 17.54 7.55
CA ASP A 194 1.01 17.97 7.97
C ASP A 194 1.32 17.38 9.35
N PRO A 195 2.30 16.46 9.47
CA PRO A 195 2.62 15.80 10.75
C PRO A 195 3.18 16.74 11.83
N LYS A 196 3.72 17.89 11.43
CA LYS A 196 4.35 18.84 12.35
C LYS A 196 3.32 19.71 13.05
N THR A 197 2.29 20.09 12.31
CA THR A 197 1.26 21.02 12.82
C THR A 197 -0.06 20.30 13.16
N GLY A 198 -0.27 19.10 12.65
CA GLY A 198 -1.54 18.37 12.73
C GLY A 198 -2.64 18.94 11.84
N ARG A 199 -2.31 19.93 10.99
CA ARG A 199 -3.28 20.56 10.07
C ARG A 199 -3.60 19.62 8.93
N ILE A 200 -4.90 19.53 8.61
CA ILE A 200 -5.39 18.81 7.43
C ILE A 200 -5.94 19.82 6.42
N THR A 201 -5.48 19.68 5.16
CA THR A 201 -6.06 20.36 3.98
C THR A 201 -6.71 19.33 3.07
N GLU A 202 -7.58 19.76 2.17
CA GLU A 202 -8.34 18.85 1.31
C GLU A 202 -8.27 19.32 -0.15
N LEU A 203 -8.03 18.36 -1.06
CA LEU A 203 -8.13 18.55 -2.51
C LEU A 203 -9.44 17.89 -2.97
N ALA A 204 -10.38 18.70 -3.45
CA ALA A 204 -11.63 18.19 -4.01
C ALA A 204 -11.37 17.49 -5.35
N LEU A 205 -12.03 16.36 -5.55
CA LEU A 205 -12.07 15.63 -6.80
C LEU A 205 -13.46 15.74 -7.43
N GLU A 206 -13.58 15.32 -8.66
CA GLU A 206 -14.87 15.28 -9.34
C GLU A 206 -15.86 14.37 -8.59
N ARG A 207 -17.12 14.76 -8.58
CA ARG A 207 -18.19 13.99 -7.94
C ARG A 207 -18.25 12.56 -8.46
N GLY A 208 -18.39 11.59 -7.56
CA GLY A 208 -18.46 10.17 -7.91
C GLY A 208 -17.10 9.51 -8.13
N SER A 209 -15.98 10.21 -7.95
CA SER A 209 -14.62 9.67 -8.15
C SER A 209 -14.30 8.46 -7.27
N ALA A 210 -14.81 8.42 -6.02
CA ALA A 210 -14.57 7.35 -5.06
C ALA A 210 -13.09 6.90 -4.98
N PRO A 211 -12.15 7.79 -4.58
CA PRO A 211 -10.72 7.48 -4.55
C PRO A 211 -10.45 6.31 -3.59
N ARG A 212 -9.63 5.33 -4.01
CA ARG A 212 -9.40 4.09 -3.23
C ARG A 212 -7.99 4.00 -2.67
N ARG A 213 -7.00 3.79 -3.52
CA ARG A 213 -5.60 3.62 -3.12
C ARG A 213 -4.74 4.68 -3.76
N MET A 214 -3.60 4.93 -3.15
CA MET A 214 -2.60 5.85 -3.67
C MET A 214 -1.19 5.31 -3.44
N ALA A 215 -0.27 5.77 -4.26
CA ALA A 215 1.15 5.48 -4.16
C ALA A 215 1.98 6.68 -4.59
N THR A 216 3.18 6.81 -4.03
CA THR A 216 4.13 7.89 -4.35
C THR A 216 5.15 7.41 -5.35
N ALA A 217 5.30 8.13 -6.45
CA ALA A 217 6.29 7.84 -7.47
C ALA A 217 7.69 8.36 -7.10
N PRO A 218 8.76 7.83 -7.74
CA PRO A 218 10.13 8.32 -7.56
C PRO A 218 10.32 9.82 -7.80
N ASP A 219 9.55 10.40 -8.70
CA ASP A 219 9.55 11.84 -8.97
C ASP A 219 8.84 12.67 -7.90
N GLY A 220 8.12 12.03 -6.98
CA GLY A 220 7.36 12.63 -5.88
C GLY A 220 5.90 12.88 -6.21
N SER A 221 5.44 12.60 -7.43
CA SER A 221 4.02 12.66 -7.75
C SER A 221 3.24 11.55 -7.04
N LEU A 222 1.98 11.83 -6.72
CA LEU A 222 1.07 10.82 -6.18
C LEU A 222 0.20 10.27 -7.29
N TRP A 223 -0.03 8.95 -7.23
CA TRP A 223 -0.93 8.26 -8.15
C TRP A 223 -2.09 7.68 -7.39
N VAL A 224 -3.31 7.95 -7.84
CA VAL A 224 -4.54 7.60 -7.13
C VAL A 224 -5.51 6.91 -8.06
N THR A 225 -6.10 5.81 -7.59
CA THR A 225 -7.20 5.13 -8.31
C THR A 225 -8.52 5.82 -8.00
N LEU A 226 -9.25 6.17 -9.06
CA LEU A 226 -10.63 6.66 -8.96
C LEU A 226 -11.59 5.53 -9.33
N TYR A 227 -11.98 4.77 -8.32
CA TYR A 227 -12.82 3.56 -8.49
C TYR A 227 -14.14 3.85 -9.21
N GLY A 228 -14.78 4.98 -8.90
CA GLY A 228 -16.06 5.36 -9.49
C GLY A 228 -15.98 5.92 -10.90
N LYS A 229 -14.76 6.19 -11.41
CA LYS A 229 -14.53 6.79 -12.74
C LYS A 229 -13.84 5.84 -13.72
N GLY A 230 -13.26 4.75 -13.26
CA GLY A 230 -12.44 3.88 -14.10
C GLY A 230 -11.12 4.51 -14.52
N THR A 231 -10.55 5.41 -13.71
CA THR A 231 -9.36 6.19 -14.08
C THR A 231 -8.29 6.15 -13.00
N LEU A 232 -7.06 6.46 -13.40
CA LEU A 232 -5.96 6.87 -12.53
C LEU A 232 -5.77 8.38 -12.64
N ILE A 233 -5.44 9.04 -11.54
CA ILE A 233 -4.97 10.43 -11.56
C ILE A 233 -3.54 10.52 -11.05
N ARG A 234 -2.77 11.44 -11.67
CA ARG A 234 -1.48 11.91 -11.17
C ARG A 234 -1.69 13.25 -10.47
N VAL A 235 -1.20 13.36 -9.25
CA VAL A 235 -1.33 14.56 -8.41
C VAL A 235 0.06 15.12 -8.12
N ASP A 236 0.20 16.42 -8.25
CA ASP A 236 1.36 17.16 -7.74
C ASP A 236 1.09 17.55 -6.28
N PRO A 237 1.81 16.93 -5.30
CA PRO A 237 1.57 17.19 -3.88
C PRO A 237 2.08 18.56 -3.41
N VAL A 238 2.97 19.22 -4.18
CA VAL A 238 3.47 20.56 -3.86
C VAL A 238 2.47 21.63 -4.31
N ALA A 239 1.99 21.50 -5.54
CA ALA A 239 0.98 22.40 -6.09
C ALA A 239 -0.45 22.06 -5.62
N GLU A 240 -0.63 20.94 -4.90
CA GLU A 240 -1.91 20.42 -4.41
C GLU A 240 -2.99 20.34 -5.50
N LYS A 241 -2.62 19.77 -6.67
CA LYS A 241 -3.54 19.70 -7.81
C LYS A 241 -3.40 18.39 -8.61
N VAL A 242 -4.49 17.98 -9.25
CA VAL A 242 -4.46 16.94 -10.27
C VAL A 242 -3.78 17.51 -11.52
N VAL A 243 -2.73 16.83 -11.99
CA VAL A 243 -1.97 17.27 -13.18
C VAL A 243 -2.32 16.48 -14.42
N LYS A 244 -2.80 15.24 -14.25
CA LYS A 244 -3.23 14.41 -15.38
C LYS A 244 -4.19 13.30 -14.93
N GLU A 245 -5.11 12.95 -15.80
CA GLU A 245 -6.02 11.82 -15.65
C GLU A 245 -5.80 10.82 -16.79
N TYR A 246 -5.86 9.54 -16.44
CA TYR A 246 -5.62 8.42 -17.34
C TYR A 246 -6.83 7.47 -17.30
N PRO A 247 -7.73 7.53 -18.28
CA PRO A 247 -8.78 6.52 -18.43
C PRO A 247 -8.17 5.13 -18.60
N LEU A 248 -8.67 4.15 -17.86
CA LEU A 248 -8.21 2.77 -17.98
C LEU A 248 -9.03 1.99 -19.00
N PRO A 249 -8.46 0.94 -19.61
CA PRO A 249 -9.07 0.22 -20.74
C PRO A 249 -10.46 -0.40 -20.49
N ALA A 250 -10.75 -0.87 -19.26
CA ALA A 250 -12.08 -1.40 -18.92
C ALA A 250 -13.13 -0.30 -18.66
N GLY A 251 -12.73 0.98 -18.73
CA GLY A 251 -13.63 2.12 -18.60
C GLY A 251 -14.24 2.28 -17.21
N PRO A 252 -15.33 3.07 -17.09
CA PRO A 252 -15.91 3.43 -15.79
C PRO A 252 -16.35 2.25 -14.92
N THR A 253 -16.71 1.12 -15.53
CA THR A 253 -17.14 -0.10 -14.81
C THR A 253 -15.97 -0.98 -14.37
N GLY A 254 -14.75 -0.70 -14.84
CA GLY A 254 -13.54 -1.45 -14.49
C GLY A 254 -13.19 -1.38 -12.99
N GLY A 255 -13.51 -0.27 -12.37
CA GLY A 255 -13.34 -0.06 -10.93
C GLY A 255 -11.89 -0.22 -10.46
N PRO A 256 -10.92 0.62 -10.89
CA PRO A 256 -9.53 0.52 -10.45
C PRO A 256 -9.44 0.65 -8.93
N TYR A 257 -8.77 -0.31 -8.30
CA TYR A 257 -8.74 -0.39 -6.84
C TYR A 257 -7.32 -0.21 -6.28
N ALA A 258 -6.40 -1.12 -6.62
CA ALA A 258 -5.02 -1.08 -6.20
C ALA A 258 -4.17 -0.24 -7.16
N VAL A 259 -3.16 0.44 -6.62
CA VAL A 259 -2.08 1.08 -7.36
C VAL A 259 -0.76 0.86 -6.63
N THR A 260 0.29 0.59 -7.39
CA THR A 260 1.68 0.54 -6.91
C THR A 260 2.62 1.03 -8.01
N ILE A 261 3.86 1.36 -7.65
CA ILE A 261 4.83 1.95 -8.58
C ILE A 261 6.14 1.19 -8.43
N ASP A 262 6.74 0.82 -9.54
CA ASP A 262 8.04 0.15 -9.55
C ASP A 262 9.21 1.13 -9.41
N GLY A 263 10.42 0.60 -9.24
CA GLY A 263 11.64 1.40 -9.06
C GLY A 263 12.01 2.29 -10.24
N ALA A 264 11.46 2.06 -11.43
CA ALA A 264 11.64 2.88 -12.62
C ALA A 264 10.57 3.98 -12.77
N GLY A 265 9.56 3.98 -11.87
CA GLY A 265 8.45 4.92 -11.90
C GLY A 265 7.28 4.48 -12.77
N VAL A 266 7.26 3.22 -13.19
CA VAL A 266 6.12 2.65 -13.93
C VAL A 266 4.98 2.37 -12.96
N VAL A 267 3.78 2.75 -13.35
CA VAL A 267 2.57 2.65 -12.54
C VAL A 267 1.82 1.36 -12.86
N TRP A 268 1.44 0.64 -11.82
CA TRP A 268 0.64 -0.55 -11.91
C TRP A 268 -0.68 -0.36 -11.19
N ALA A 269 -1.78 -0.65 -11.87
CA ALA A 269 -3.12 -0.63 -11.29
C ALA A 269 -3.88 -1.89 -11.71
N ASN A 270 -4.90 -2.27 -10.95
CA ASN A 270 -5.84 -3.30 -11.40
C ASN A 270 -7.17 -2.68 -11.79
N GLU A 271 -7.88 -3.36 -12.66
CA GLU A 271 -9.29 -3.13 -12.94
C GLU A 271 -10.08 -4.26 -12.28
N PHE A 272 -10.67 -3.94 -11.14
CA PHE A 272 -11.23 -4.89 -10.17
C PHE A 272 -12.32 -5.80 -10.76
N SER A 273 -13.20 -5.21 -11.57
CA SER A 273 -14.34 -5.91 -12.17
C SER A 273 -14.00 -6.63 -13.49
N ALA A 274 -12.81 -6.36 -14.05
CA ALA A 274 -12.36 -6.94 -15.32
C ALA A 274 -11.33 -8.06 -15.16
N ASP A 275 -10.86 -8.30 -13.93
CA ASP A 275 -9.77 -9.23 -13.63
C ASP A 275 -8.53 -8.97 -14.49
N THR A 276 -8.15 -7.69 -14.59
CA THR A 276 -6.97 -7.26 -15.33
C THR A 276 -6.03 -6.46 -14.44
N VAL A 277 -4.75 -6.48 -14.81
CA VAL A 277 -3.72 -5.59 -14.29
C VAL A 277 -3.21 -4.71 -15.41
N VAL A 278 -3.11 -3.43 -15.15
CA VAL A 278 -2.67 -2.41 -16.10
C VAL A 278 -1.29 -1.93 -15.71
N ARG A 279 -0.38 -1.87 -16.69
CA ARG A 279 0.94 -1.26 -16.59
C ARG A 279 0.94 0.02 -17.41
N LEU A 280 1.16 1.15 -16.79
CA LEU A 280 1.24 2.47 -17.41
C LEU A 280 2.67 3.02 -17.27
N ASP A 281 3.31 3.35 -18.39
CA ASP A 281 4.57 4.08 -18.40
C ASP A 281 4.25 5.60 -18.50
N PRO A 282 4.47 6.39 -17.44
CA PRO A 282 4.10 7.80 -17.45
C PRO A 282 5.02 8.69 -18.32
N LYS A 283 6.12 8.15 -18.85
CA LYS A 283 7.02 8.86 -19.78
C LYS A 283 6.51 8.83 -21.22
N THR A 284 5.81 7.76 -21.57
CA THR A 284 5.33 7.52 -22.94
C THR A 284 3.82 7.48 -23.04
N ASP A 285 3.13 7.47 -21.89
CA ASP A 285 1.69 7.25 -21.75
C ASP A 285 1.21 5.86 -22.29
N GLN A 286 2.14 4.95 -22.54
CA GLN A 286 1.80 3.62 -23.02
C GLN A 286 1.16 2.78 -21.93
N ILE A 287 0.03 2.16 -22.28
CA ILE A 287 -0.69 1.23 -21.42
C ILE A 287 -0.56 -0.19 -21.99
N ARG A 288 -0.20 -1.14 -21.11
CA ARG A 288 -0.25 -2.57 -21.39
C ARG A 288 -1.18 -3.25 -20.38
N VAL A 289 -2.05 -4.12 -20.89
CA VAL A 289 -3.03 -4.86 -20.06
C VAL A 289 -2.60 -6.31 -19.93
N PHE A 290 -2.69 -6.84 -18.72
CA PHE A 290 -2.47 -8.25 -18.39
C PHE A 290 -3.78 -8.84 -17.90
N LYS A 291 -4.34 -9.78 -18.65
CA LYS A 291 -5.51 -10.54 -18.20
C LYS A 291 -5.06 -11.61 -17.20
N LEU A 292 -5.72 -11.68 -16.07
CA LEU A 292 -5.41 -12.66 -15.03
C LEU A 292 -5.89 -14.06 -15.46
N PRO A 293 -5.18 -15.13 -15.04
CA PRO A 293 -5.56 -16.50 -15.39
C PRO A 293 -6.83 -16.96 -14.65
N SER A 294 -7.10 -16.39 -13.49
CA SER A 294 -8.29 -16.65 -12.68
C SER A 294 -9.35 -15.56 -12.88
N THR A 295 -10.60 -15.87 -12.58
CA THR A 295 -11.75 -14.94 -12.58
C THR A 295 -12.21 -14.65 -11.17
N ASP A 296 -12.94 -13.54 -10.97
CA ASP A 296 -13.40 -13.05 -9.67
C ASP A 296 -12.25 -12.97 -8.66
N VAL A 297 -11.13 -12.40 -9.10
CA VAL A 297 -9.90 -12.38 -8.30
C VAL A 297 -10.02 -11.41 -7.12
N GLY A 298 -10.62 -10.24 -7.32
CA GLY A 298 -10.86 -9.26 -6.28
C GLY A 298 -9.57 -8.64 -5.71
N ILE A 299 -8.63 -8.21 -6.55
CA ILE A 299 -7.38 -7.58 -6.13
C ILE A 299 -7.67 -6.25 -5.42
N ARG A 300 -7.17 -6.10 -4.18
CA ARG A 300 -7.32 -4.88 -3.37
C ARG A 300 -5.99 -4.21 -3.03
N LYS A 301 -4.90 -4.94 -3.19
CA LYS A 301 -3.53 -4.44 -3.06
C LYS A 301 -2.59 -5.22 -3.97
N MET A 302 -1.62 -4.49 -4.50
CA MET A 302 -0.50 -5.02 -5.26
C MET A 302 0.79 -4.40 -4.73
N VAL A 303 1.90 -5.10 -4.90
CA VAL A 303 3.21 -4.64 -4.46
C VAL A 303 4.27 -5.07 -5.47
N VAL A 304 5.32 -4.28 -5.60
CA VAL A 304 6.50 -4.64 -6.38
C VAL A 304 7.62 -5.00 -5.40
N ASP A 305 8.21 -6.17 -5.57
CA ASP A 305 9.34 -6.59 -4.74
C ASP A 305 10.69 -5.98 -5.21
N ALA A 306 11.76 -6.26 -4.48
CA ALA A 306 13.09 -5.76 -4.80
C ALA A 306 13.64 -6.27 -6.16
N GLU A 307 13.09 -7.35 -6.69
CA GLU A 307 13.43 -7.91 -8.00
C GLU A 307 12.56 -7.35 -9.13
N GLY A 308 11.64 -6.45 -8.83
CA GLY A 308 10.75 -5.82 -9.80
C GLY A 308 9.58 -6.71 -10.26
N ARG A 309 9.28 -7.79 -9.54
CA ARG A 309 8.10 -8.64 -9.79
C ARG A 309 6.88 -7.99 -9.16
N LEU A 310 5.78 -7.97 -9.90
CA LEU A 310 4.51 -7.48 -9.36
C LEU A 310 3.74 -8.62 -8.69
N TRP A 311 3.49 -8.48 -7.40
CA TRP A 311 2.70 -9.42 -6.61
C TRP A 311 1.31 -8.88 -6.32
N TYR A 312 0.29 -9.73 -6.37
CA TYR A 312 -1.08 -9.40 -6.02
C TYR A 312 -1.73 -10.50 -5.19
N MET A 313 -2.72 -10.13 -4.40
CA MET A 313 -3.55 -11.09 -3.67
C MET A 313 -4.98 -11.03 -4.14
N GLY A 314 -5.49 -12.16 -4.60
CA GLY A 314 -6.89 -12.35 -4.94
C GLY A 314 -7.71 -12.59 -3.67
N SER A 315 -8.44 -11.56 -3.21
CA SER A 315 -9.19 -11.66 -1.95
C SER A 315 -10.46 -12.49 -2.06
N HIS A 316 -10.98 -12.68 -3.26
CA HIS A 316 -12.16 -13.53 -3.49
C HIS A 316 -11.77 -15.00 -3.72
N ASN A 317 -10.76 -15.25 -4.52
CA ASN A 317 -10.35 -16.60 -4.91
C ASN A 317 -9.23 -17.20 -4.04
N GLY A 318 -8.66 -16.41 -3.10
CA GLY A 318 -7.63 -16.87 -2.17
C GLY A 318 -6.30 -17.26 -2.81
N ARG A 319 -5.93 -16.63 -3.94
CA ARG A 319 -4.69 -16.90 -4.66
C ARG A 319 -3.73 -15.74 -4.58
N LEU A 320 -2.48 -16.04 -4.22
CA LEU A 320 -1.35 -15.12 -4.40
C LEU A 320 -0.86 -15.25 -5.83
N GLY A 321 -0.76 -14.14 -6.56
CA GLY A 321 -0.27 -14.12 -7.91
C GLY A 321 0.98 -13.27 -8.09
N VAL A 322 1.76 -13.58 -9.14
CA VAL A 322 2.93 -12.80 -9.56
C VAL A 322 2.91 -12.59 -11.07
N ILE A 323 3.26 -11.38 -11.51
CA ILE A 323 3.56 -11.03 -12.90
C ILE A 323 5.07 -10.78 -13.01
N GLN A 324 5.73 -11.51 -13.91
CA GLN A 324 7.19 -11.47 -14.11
C GLN A 324 7.61 -11.59 -15.57
#